data_c6f01e61644189a74d5a849eaefe04b7
#
_entry.id   c6f01e61644189a74d5a849eaefe04b7
#
_cell.length_a   1.000
_cell.length_b   1.000
_cell.length_c   1.000
_cell.angle_alpha   90.00
_cell.angle_beta   90.00
_cell.angle_gamma   90.00
#
_symmetry.space_group_name_H-M   'P 1'
#
loop_
_entity.id
_entity.type
_entity.pdbx_description
1 polymer ?
#
loop_
_entity_poly.entity_id
_entity_poly.type
_entity_poly.pdbx_seq_one_letter_code
_entity_poly.pdbx_strand_id
1 'polypeptide(L)'
;TENRVLRVVGMPSMAPDFDAISVLGIQWIEPRLESSGNSLKFCVKTRRAAKSFPKTSPEVNFEVGSRIMNKLSPKGLSVNIKEAEYVLEIEIGSSETVVFDNREPGLRGLPVGSSGNVLCLLSGGIDSPVSAFMMACRGCRVHFVFFDNQPFLGRGGYDKVLSLAKKINHFQARGILFVVPFQDIQGAIRDRCNEENRVVLYRRMMYRIAAEIADRQGSLALVTSESLGQVASQTLENLAAVSCVTSVSVFRPLIGMNKESIISRAKEIGTYEVSIVPQPDCCSVFMPKNPVTRSKIPFLERDEEKIPWKELCDDALAKVEIIKVDDL
;
A
#
# COMPACT_ATOMS: atom_id res chain seq x y z
N THR A 1 -22.46 -13.28 3.95
CA THR A 1 -22.22 -13.38 5.41
C THR A 1 -21.90 -11.98 5.90
N GLU A 2 -22.84 -11.35 6.60
CA GLU A 2 -22.63 -10.04 7.22
C GLU A 2 -21.61 -10.19 8.37
N ASN A 3 -20.57 -9.36 8.35
CA ASN A 3 -19.61 -9.26 9.44
C ASN A 3 -20.30 -8.62 10.65
N ARG A 4 -20.41 -9.34 11.75
CA ARG A 4 -21.03 -8.85 12.96
C ARG A 4 -19.94 -8.49 13.98
N VAL A 5 -19.75 -7.21 14.18
CA VAL A 5 -18.87 -6.66 15.22
C VAL A 5 -19.70 -5.73 16.07
N LEU A 6 -19.77 -5.97 17.37
CA LEU A 6 -20.39 -5.06 18.31
C LEU A 6 -19.37 -4.58 19.34
N ARG A 7 -19.24 -3.26 19.46
CA ARG A 7 -18.51 -2.64 20.56
C ARG A 7 -19.45 -2.43 21.73
N VAL A 8 -19.19 -3.12 22.83
CA VAL A 8 -19.81 -2.81 24.10
C VAL A 8 -18.87 -1.85 24.84
N VAL A 9 -19.20 -0.55 24.79
CA VAL A 9 -18.42 0.48 25.51
C VAL A 9 -18.83 0.39 26.97
N GLY A 10 -17.98 -0.21 27.81
CA GLY A 10 -18.09 -0.15 29.24
C GLY A 10 -17.34 1.07 29.79
N MET A 11 -17.87 1.76 30.80
CA MET A 11 -17.06 2.73 31.56
C MET A 11 -15.85 2.03 32.19
N PRO A 12 -14.68 2.71 32.39
CA PRO A 12 -13.43 2.09 32.86
C PRO A 12 -13.52 1.35 34.22
N SER A 13 -14.64 1.46 34.92
CA SER A 13 -14.89 0.87 36.24
C SER A 13 -15.95 -0.24 36.25
N MET A 14 -16.61 -0.59 35.12
CA MET A 14 -17.62 -1.63 35.09
C MET A 14 -17.11 -2.90 34.41
N ALA A 15 -17.30 -4.04 35.05
CA ALA A 15 -17.11 -5.34 34.43
C ALA A 15 -18.00 -5.46 33.19
N PRO A 16 -17.55 -6.13 32.10
CA PRO A 16 -18.39 -6.37 30.93
C PRO A 16 -19.68 -7.09 31.39
N ASP A 17 -20.82 -6.61 30.87
CA ASP A 17 -22.11 -7.22 31.14
C ASP A 17 -22.21 -8.58 30.40
N PHE A 18 -21.95 -9.66 31.13
CA PHE A 18 -21.98 -11.00 30.54
C PHE A 18 -23.41 -11.45 30.15
N ASP A 19 -24.45 -10.85 30.72
CA ASP A 19 -25.81 -11.09 30.29
C ASP A 19 -26.07 -10.50 28.91
N ALA A 20 -25.66 -9.24 28.70
CA ALA A 20 -25.74 -8.61 27.38
C ALA A 20 -24.91 -9.35 26.33
N ILE A 21 -23.68 -9.78 26.65
CA ILE A 21 -22.84 -10.57 25.76
C ILE A 21 -23.48 -11.90 25.40
N SER A 22 -24.10 -12.57 26.39
CA SER A 22 -24.76 -13.85 26.18
C SER A 22 -26.02 -13.71 25.32
N VAL A 23 -26.81 -12.65 25.51
CA VAL A 23 -27.97 -12.34 24.67
C VAL A 23 -27.56 -12.12 23.21
N LEU A 24 -26.51 -11.35 22.99
CA LEU A 24 -25.94 -11.17 21.64
C LEU A 24 -25.47 -12.49 21.04
N GLY A 25 -24.71 -13.28 21.79
CA GLY A 25 -24.27 -14.60 21.36
C GLY A 25 -25.42 -15.48 20.93
N ILE A 26 -26.53 -15.53 21.72
CA ILE A 26 -27.74 -16.26 21.38
C ILE A 26 -28.34 -15.77 20.06
N GLN A 27 -28.51 -14.45 19.90
CA GLN A 27 -29.06 -13.83 18.67
C GLN A 27 -28.24 -14.15 17.42
N TRP A 28 -26.94 -14.32 17.55
CA TRP A 28 -26.05 -14.61 16.41
C TRP A 28 -25.96 -16.13 16.13
N ILE A 29 -26.01 -16.96 17.16
CA ILE A 29 -25.88 -18.42 17.02
C ILE A 29 -27.21 -19.06 16.56
N GLU A 30 -28.35 -18.59 17.06
CA GLU A 30 -29.64 -19.22 16.81
C GLU A 30 -30.00 -19.36 15.33
N PRO A 31 -29.85 -18.33 14.46
CA PRO A 31 -30.13 -18.48 13.03
C PRO A 31 -29.16 -19.45 12.31
N ARG A 32 -27.91 -19.55 12.80
CA ARG A 32 -26.94 -20.50 12.26
C ARG A 32 -27.23 -21.93 12.68
N LEU A 33 -27.67 -22.12 13.91
CA LEU A 33 -28.08 -23.40 14.42
C LEU A 33 -29.31 -23.96 13.65
N GLU A 34 -30.27 -23.11 13.35
CA GLU A 34 -31.44 -23.47 12.52
C GLU A 34 -31.00 -23.85 11.08
N SER A 35 -30.09 -23.08 10.46
CA SER A 35 -29.60 -23.35 9.12
C SER A 35 -28.71 -24.61 9.04
N SER A 36 -28.13 -25.06 10.14
CA SER A 36 -27.27 -26.26 10.21
C SER A 36 -28.06 -27.55 10.58
N GLY A 37 -29.39 -27.51 10.50
CA GLY A 37 -30.24 -28.68 10.85
C GLY A 37 -30.26 -29.00 12.33
N ASN A 38 -30.18 -27.98 13.17
CA ASN A 38 -30.19 -28.08 14.64
C ASN A 38 -29.01 -28.90 15.21
N SER A 39 -27.85 -28.84 14.56
CA SER A 39 -26.62 -29.41 15.07
C SER A 39 -25.45 -28.46 14.79
N LEU A 40 -24.93 -27.82 15.85
CA LEU A 40 -23.85 -26.87 15.74
C LEU A 40 -22.90 -27.03 16.93
N LYS A 41 -21.58 -27.15 16.60
CA LYS A 41 -20.54 -27.14 17.63
C LYS A 41 -20.00 -25.71 17.80
N PHE A 42 -20.04 -25.19 19.02
CA PHE A 42 -19.55 -23.84 19.29
C PHE A 42 -18.53 -23.80 20.43
N CYS A 43 -17.79 -22.71 20.50
CA CYS A 43 -17.00 -22.35 21.68
C CYS A 43 -16.97 -20.82 21.86
N VAL A 44 -16.66 -20.40 23.09
CA VAL A 44 -16.35 -19.02 23.43
C VAL A 44 -14.84 -18.89 23.60
N LYS A 45 -14.21 -17.87 23.00
CA LYS A 45 -12.80 -17.55 23.15
C LYS A 45 -12.63 -16.13 23.63
N THR A 46 -12.08 -15.96 24.83
CA THR A 46 -11.83 -14.64 25.42
C THR A 46 -10.34 -14.31 25.40
N ARG A 47 -10.01 -13.13 24.93
CA ARG A 47 -8.69 -12.49 25.06
C ARG A 47 -8.80 -11.30 26.00
N ARG A 48 -7.93 -11.25 27.04
CA ARG A 48 -7.83 -10.11 27.94
C ARG A 48 -6.60 -9.28 27.58
N ALA A 49 -6.80 -8.09 27.07
CA ALA A 49 -5.73 -7.09 26.92
C ALA A 49 -5.51 -6.39 28.27
N ALA A 50 -6.56 -6.11 29.02
CA ALA A 50 -6.48 -5.59 30.38
C ALA A 50 -6.24 -6.71 31.40
N LYS A 51 -5.02 -6.85 31.90
CA LYS A 51 -4.67 -7.85 32.93
C LYS A 51 -5.30 -7.56 34.30
N SER A 52 -5.72 -6.34 34.56
CA SER A 52 -6.42 -5.90 35.77
C SER A 52 -7.86 -6.40 35.87
N PHE A 53 -8.43 -6.95 34.80
CA PHE A 53 -9.78 -7.52 34.84
C PHE A 53 -9.82 -8.73 35.77
N PRO A 54 -10.80 -8.82 36.74
CA PRO A 54 -10.74 -9.74 37.83
C PRO A 54 -10.92 -11.22 37.46
N LYS A 55 -11.63 -11.54 36.34
CA LYS A 55 -11.81 -12.91 35.88
C LYS A 55 -10.78 -13.31 34.84
N THR A 56 -10.38 -14.57 34.84
CA THR A 56 -9.50 -15.16 33.81
C THR A 56 -10.30 -15.43 32.52
N SER A 57 -9.60 -15.55 31.38
CA SER A 57 -10.26 -15.88 30.10
C SER A 57 -11.07 -17.20 30.16
N PRO A 58 -10.58 -18.30 30.79
CA PRO A 58 -11.39 -19.50 30.97
C PRO A 58 -12.67 -19.29 31.80
N GLU A 59 -12.60 -18.47 32.85
CA GLU A 59 -13.78 -18.15 33.66
C GLU A 59 -14.84 -17.38 32.86
N VAL A 60 -14.41 -16.41 32.02
CA VAL A 60 -15.31 -15.69 31.12
C VAL A 60 -15.90 -16.63 30.07
N ASN A 61 -15.09 -17.49 29.46
CA ASN A 61 -15.56 -18.47 28.49
C ASN A 61 -16.64 -19.41 29.10
N PHE A 62 -16.39 -19.89 30.32
CA PHE A 62 -17.31 -20.75 31.00
C PHE A 62 -18.64 -20.05 31.35
N GLU A 63 -18.58 -18.84 31.88
CA GLU A 63 -19.74 -18.08 32.31
C GLU A 63 -20.65 -17.70 31.13
N VAL A 64 -20.08 -17.10 30.08
CA VAL A 64 -20.81 -16.74 28.85
C VAL A 64 -21.28 -17.98 28.11
N GLY A 65 -20.43 -18.99 27.98
CA GLY A 65 -20.75 -20.25 27.33
C GLY A 65 -21.91 -21.01 28.02
N SER A 66 -21.90 -21.06 29.36
CA SER A 66 -22.97 -21.71 30.14
C SER A 66 -24.32 -21.03 29.95
N ARG A 67 -24.38 -19.69 29.93
CA ARG A 67 -25.60 -18.94 29.68
C ARG A 67 -26.20 -19.21 28.31
N ILE A 68 -25.32 -19.25 27.27
CA ILE A 68 -25.72 -19.58 25.90
C ILE A 68 -26.21 -21.02 25.80
N MET A 69 -25.48 -21.96 26.41
CA MET A 69 -25.85 -23.38 26.45
C MET A 69 -27.18 -23.63 27.13
N ASN A 70 -27.44 -23.00 28.26
CA ASN A 70 -28.73 -23.13 28.97
C ASN A 70 -29.93 -22.78 28.08
N LYS A 71 -29.75 -21.88 27.10
CA LYS A 71 -30.82 -21.46 26.20
C LYS A 71 -30.90 -22.31 24.91
N LEU A 72 -29.74 -22.68 24.33
CA LEU A 72 -29.67 -23.27 22.99
C LEU A 72 -29.33 -24.76 22.95
N SER A 73 -28.91 -25.40 24.08
CA SER A 73 -28.64 -26.84 24.07
C SER A 73 -29.92 -27.69 23.78
N PRO A 74 -31.13 -27.30 24.22
CA PRO A 74 -32.35 -28.02 23.83
C PRO A 74 -32.63 -27.96 22.31
N LYS A 75 -32.03 -26.97 21.60
CA LYS A 75 -32.16 -26.78 20.15
C LYS A 75 -31.03 -27.45 19.36
N GLY A 76 -30.11 -28.19 20.01
CA GLY A 76 -29.04 -28.94 19.36
C GLY A 76 -27.65 -28.24 19.34
N LEU A 77 -27.48 -27.17 20.12
CA LEU A 77 -26.14 -26.57 20.31
C LEU A 77 -25.30 -27.46 21.25
N SER A 78 -24.04 -27.67 20.89
CA SER A 78 -23.06 -28.40 21.69
C SER A 78 -21.71 -27.62 21.78
N VAL A 79 -20.99 -27.83 22.90
CA VAL A 79 -19.66 -27.22 23.09
C VAL A 79 -18.58 -28.13 22.56
N ASN A 80 -17.70 -27.59 21.70
CA ASN A 80 -16.47 -28.25 21.30
C ASN A 80 -15.35 -27.22 21.13
N ILE A 81 -14.35 -27.27 22.01
CA ILE A 81 -13.25 -26.28 22.03
C ILE A 81 -12.27 -26.52 20.88
N LYS A 82 -12.10 -27.78 20.43
CA LYS A 82 -11.12 -28.15 19.41
C LYS A 82 -11.67 -28.05 17.98
N GLU A 83 -12.92 -28.42 17.80
CA GLU A 83 -13.57 -28.56 16.51
C GLU A 83 -14.84 -27.70 16.44
N ALA A 84 -14.79 -26.49 17.01
CA ALA A 84 -15.91 -25.57 16.95
C ALA A 84 -16.13 -25.07 15.51
N GLU A 85 -17.39 -25.21 15.06
CA GLU A 85 -17.86 -24.68 13.77
C GLU A 85 -18.24 -23.20 13.89
N TYR A 86 -18.52 -22.76 15.11
CA TYR A 86 -18.83 -21.39 15.47
C TYR A 86 -18.01 -20.96 16.69
N VAL A 87 -17.32 -19.83 16.57
CA VAL A 87 -16.54 -19.26 17.67
C VAL A 87 -17.05 -17.87 17.99
N LEU A 88 -17.55 -17.69 19.21
CA LEU A 88 -17.87 -16.38 19.78
C LEU A 88 -16.58 -15.82 20.41
N GLU A 89 -16.03 -14.76 19.87
CA GLU A 89 -14.81 -14.14 20.38
C GLU A 89 -15.13 -12.91 21.22
N ILE A 90 -14.43 -12.75 22.34
CA ILE A 90 -14.57 -11.64 23.29
C ILE A 90 -13.18 -11.06 23.53
N GLU A 91 -12.99 -9.78 23.24
CA GLU A 91 -11.76 -9.05 23.61
C GLU A 91 -12.09 -8.03 24.72
N ILE A 92 -11.46 -8.21 25.88
CA ILE A 92 -11.62 -7.31 27.04
C ILE A 92 -10.43 -6.36 27.08
N GLY A 93 -10.66 -5.13 26.70
CA GLY A 93 -9.71 -4.02 26.77
C GLY A 93 -9.80 -3.25 28.08
N SER A 94 -9.01 -2.18 28.23
CA SER A 94 -9.04 -1.31 29.41
C SER A 94 -10.24 -0.36 29.45
N SER A 95 -10.80 -0.02 28.29
CA SER A 95 -11.89 0.95 28.14
C SER A 95 -13.12 0.38 27.46
N GLU A 96 -13.00 -0.75 26.78
CA GLU A 96 -14.10 -1.35 26.01
C GLU A 96 -13.98 -2.87 25.97
N THR A 97 -15.11 -3.55 25.76
CA THR A 97 -15.16 -4.97 25.43
C THR A 97 -15.75 -5.11 24.03
N VAL A 98 -15.08 -5.87 23.18
CA VAL A 98 -15.50 -6.13 21.80
C VAL A 98 -15.93 -7.59 21.69
N VAL A 99 -17.09 -7.84 21.10
CA VAL A 99 -17.62 -9.18 20.82
C VAL A 99 -17.76 -9.35 19.31
N PHE A 100 -17.29 -10.44 18.76
CA PHE A 100 -17.35 -10.74 17.33
C PHE A 100 -17.35 -12.23 17.04
N ASP A 101 -17.80 -12.61 15.85
CA ASP A 101 -17.94 -14.03 15.47
C ASP A 101 -17.17 -14.37 14.17
N ASN A 102 -16.45 -13.43 13.62
CA ASN A 102 -15.65 -13.62 12.42
C ASN A 102 -14.38 -12.80 12.46
N ARG A 103 -13.29 -13.34 11.91
CA ARG A 103 -12.03 -12.65 11.68
C ARG A 103 -11.73 -12.62 10.19
N GLU A 104 -11.72 -11.45 9.63
CA GLU A 104 -11.22 -11.29 8.27
C GLU A 104 -9.74 -10.90 8.29
N PRO A 105 -8.92 -11.50 7.43
CA PRO A 105 -7.54 -11.09 7.29
C PRO A 105 -7.49 -9.68 6.68
N GLY A 106 -7.02 -8.71 7.44
CA GLY A 106 -6.72 -7.38 6.93
C GLY A 106 -5.43 -7.35 6.12
N LEU A 107 -5.13 -6.21 5.54
CA LEU A 107 -3.93 -5.96 4.72
C LEU A 107 -2.63 -6.13 5.50
N ARG A 108 -2.70 -6.16 6.83
CA ARG A 108 -1.57 -6.21 7.76
C ARG A 108 -0.66 -4.97 7.63
N GLY A 109 0.33 -4.86 8.49
CA GLY A 109 1.29 -3.77 8.46
C GLY A 109 1.19 -2.85 9.66
N LEU A 110 1.74 -1.63 9.51
CA LEU A 110 1.74 -0.57 10.51
C LEU A 110 0.72 0.51 10.15
N PRO A 111 0.18 1.25 11.14
CA PRO A 111 -0.69 2.39 10.84
C PRO A 111 0.04 3.41 9.96
N VAL A 112 -0.62 3.85 8.89
CA VAL A 112 -0.05 4.82 7.95
C VAL A 112 0.27 6.14 8.67
N GLY A 113 1.45 6.69 8.39
CA GLY A 113 2.00 7.90 9.02
C GLY A 113 2.87 7.62 10.24
N SER A 114 2.89 6.38 10.78
CA SER A 114 3.74 6.02 11.93
C SER A 114 5.24 5.94 11.58
N SER A 115 5.59 5.79 10.30
CA SER A 115 6.97 5.67 9.81
C SER A 115 7.44 6.87 8.97
N GLY A 116 6.71 7.99 9.02
CA GLY A 116 7.05 9.21 8.28
C GLY A 116 6.56 9.20 6.83
N ASN A 117 7.08 10.15 6.03
CA ASN A 117 6.68 10.37 4.65
C ASN A 117 7.73 9.86 3.66
N VAL A 118 7.27 9.34 2.53
CA VAL A 118 8.12 8.94 1.39
C VAL A 118 7.52 9.46 0.09
N LEU A 119 8.37 9.70 -0.92
CA LEU A 119 7.95 10.13 -2.26
C LEU A 119 8.13 8.99 -3.25
N CYS A 120 7.04 8.47 -3.81
CA CYS A 120 7.04 7.38 -4.78
C CYS A 120 6.99 7.91 -6.21
N LEU A 121 7.93 7.48 -7.06
CA LEU A 121 7.89 7.72 -8.49
C LEU A 121 6.78 6.83 -9.08
N LEU A 122 5.61 7.44 -9.33
CA LEU A 122 4.42 6.75 -9.82
C LEU A 122 4.36 6.84 -11.35
N SER A 123 4.16 5.70 -12.00
CA SER A 123 3.92 5.60 -13.43
C SER A 123 2.58 4.91 -13.71
N GLY A 124 2.17 4.87 -14.98
CA GLY A 124 0.99 4.10 -15.41
C GLY A 124 1.19 2.58 -15.40
N GLY A 125 2.38 2.08 -15.06
CA GLY A 125 2.70 0.65 -15.05
C GLY A 125 2.16 -0.10 -13.82
N ILE A 126 2.31 -1.43 -13.86
CA ILE A 126 1.83 -2.34 -12.79
C ILE A 126 2.66 -2.18 -11.51
N ASP A 127 3.96 -1.91 -11.64
CA ASP A 127 4.95 -2.07 -10.57
C ASP A 127 4.90 -0.91 -9.55
N SER A 128 4.78 0.33 -10.02
CA SER A 128 4.88 1.51 -9.14
C SER A 128 3.73 1.63 -8.13
N PRO A 129 2.46 1.32 -8.44
CA PRO A 129 1.41 1.29 -7.43
C PRO A 129 1.65 0.22 -6.35
N VAL A 130 2.19 -0.94 -6.73
CA VAL A 130 2.53 -2.01 -5.79
C VAL A 130 3.64 -1.58 -4.84
N SER A 131 4.68 -0.91 -5.35
CA SER A 131 5.75 -0.33 -4.53
C SER A 131 5.21 0.68 -3.51
N ALA A 132 4.35 1.57 -3.95
CA ALA A 132 3.69 2.57 -3.10
C ALA A 132 2.88 1.90 -1.97
N PHE A 133 2.04 0.92 -2.33
CA PHE A 133 1.25 0.17 -1.38
C PHE A 133 2.12 -0.57 -0.33
N MET A 134 3.20 -1.21 -0.77
CA MET A 134 4.12 -1.90 0.15
C MET A 134 4.73 -0.95 1.18
N MET A 135 5.06 0.29 0.80
CA MET A 135 5.55 1.29 1.74
C MET A 135 4.45 1.80 2.68
N ALA A 136 3.21 1.96 2.19
CA ALA A 136 2.07 2.27 3.05
C ALA A 136 1.83 1.19 4.10
N CYS A 137 1.95 -0.11 3.75
CA CYS A 137 1.91 -1.22 4.69
C CYS A 137 3.03 -1.19 5.75
N ARG A 138 4.15 -0.49 5.48
CA ARG A 138 5.22 -0.28 6.47
C ARG A 138 5.03 0.98 7.30
N GLY A 139 3.84 1.57 7.25
CA GLY A 139 3.47 2.75 8.03
C GLY A 139 3.91 4.08 7.42
N CYS A 140 4.45 4.09 6.21
CA CYS A 140 4.80 5.33 5.54
C CYS A 140 3.55 6.01 4.96
N ARG A 141 3.49 7.34 5.04
CA ARG A 141 2.61 8.12 4.17
C ARG A 141 3.32 8.31 2.84
N VAL A 142 2.67 7.88 1.75
CA VAL A 142 3.25 7.90 0.42
C VAL A 142 2.70 9.09 -0.35
N HIS A 143 3.57 10.03 -0.69
CA HIS A 143 3.32 11.03 -1.72
C HIS A 143 3.81 10.50 -3.06
N PHE A 144 3.33 11.08 -4.15
CA PHE A 144 3.59 10.60 -5.48
C PHE A 144 4.23 11.68 -6.34
N VAL A 145 5.16 11.32 -7.21
CA VAL A 145 5.64 12.15 -8.29
C VAL A 145 5.45 11.43 -9.62
N PHE A 146 4.84 12.12 -10.58
CA PHE A 146 4.66 11.67 -11.94
C PHE A 146 5.35 12.63 -12.90
N PHE A 147 6.09 12.07 -13.85
CA PHE A 147 6.79 12.82 -14.90
C PHE A 147 5.94 12.79 -16.16
N ASP A 148 5.32 13.91 -16.47
CA ASP A 148 4.41 14.05 -17.60
C ASP A 148 5.16 14.47 -18.88
N ASN A 149 4.81 13.81 -19.97
CA ASN A 149 5.44 14.01 -21.27
C ASN A 149 4.54 14.69 -22.29
N GLN A 150 3.49 15.34 -21.84
CA GLN A 150 2.70 16.12 -22.79
C GLN A 150 3.55 17.23 -23.41
N PRO A 151 3.44 17.51 -24.71
CA PRO A 151 2.44 16.97 -25.65
C PRO A 151 2.89 15.70 -26.40
N PHE A 152 4.08 15.12 -26.15
CA PHE A 152 4.57 13.94 -26.88
C PHE A 152 3.69 12.70 -26.68
N LEU A 153 3.07 12.57 -25.48
CA LEU A 153 2.05 11.61 -25.18
C LEU A 153 0.73 12.32 -24.93
N GLY A 154 -0.37 11.73 -25.37
CA GLY A 154 -1.69 12.24 -25.05
C GLY A 154 -2.00 12.16 -23.55
N ARG A 155 -3.12 12.75 -23.13
CA ARG A 155 -3.55 12.85 -21.73
C ARG A 155 -3.82 11.50 -21.04
N GLY A 156 -3.93 10.41 -21.77
CA GLY A 156 -4.26 9.09 -21.21
C GLY A 156 -3.28 8.56 -20.16
N GLY A 157 -1.99 8.89 -20.27
CA GLY A 157 -0.99 8.57 -19.24
C GLY A 157 -1.23 9.31 -17.93
N TYR A 158 -1.56 10.59 -18.01
CA TYR A 158 -1.93 11.44 -16.88
C TYR A 158 -3.19 10.91 -16.16
N ASP A 159 -4.28 10.70 -16.91
CA ASP A 159 -5.55 10.22 -16.35
C ASP A 159 -5.41 8.86 -15.68
N LYS A 160 -4.58 7.99 -16.24
CA LYS A 160 -4.24 6.69 -15.68
C LYS A 160 -3.52 6.80 -14.34
N VAL A 161 -2.54 7.70 -14.25
CA VAL A 161 -1.79 7.94 -13.00
C VAL A 161 -2.67 8.54 -11.92
N LEU A 162 -3.57 9.48 -12.26
CA LEU A 162 -4.57 9.99 -11.32
C LEU A 162 -5.43 8.85 -10.74
N SER A 163 -5.92 7.95 -11.60
CA SER A 163 -6.73 6.81 -11.18
C SER A 163 -5.95 5.86 -10.26
N LEU A 164 -4.66 5.63 -10.55
CA LEU A 164 -3.80 4.79 -9.71
C LEU A 164 -3.48 5.45 -8.37
N ALA A 165 -3.16 6.74 -8.36
CA ALA A 165 -2.93 7.51 -7.14
C ALA A 165 -4.16 7.47 -6.22
N LYS A 166 -5.36 7.65 -6.78
CA LYS A 166 -6.64 7.56 -6.04
C LYS A 166 -6.84 6.18 -5.41
N LYS A 167 -6.57 5.10 -6.17
CA LYS A 167 -6.69 3.72 -5.65
C LYS A 167 -5.73 3.46 -4.48
N ILE A 168 -4.48 3.90 -4.58
CA ILE A 168 -3.51 3.76 -3.48
C ILE A 168 -3.90 4.65 -2.31
N ASN A 169 -4.39 5.85 -2.55
CA ASN A 169 -4.80 6.77 -1.50
C ASN A 169 -5.99 6.27 -0.67
N HIS A 170 -6.80 5.34 -1.21
CA HIS A 170 -7.82 4.62 -0.46
C HIS A 170 -7.26 3.87 0.77
N PHE A 171 -6.01 3.42 0.71
CA PHE A 171 -5.34 2.72 1.80
C PHE A 171 -4.65 3.62 2.82
N GLN A 172 -4.49 4.92 2.53
CA GLN A 172 -3.68 5.80 3.37
C GLN A 172 -4.30 7.15 3.72
N ALA A 173 -5.10 7.78 2.84
CA ALA A 173 -5.56 9.17 2.87
C ALA A 173 -4.44 10.24 2.82
N ARG A 174 -4.79 11.47 2.47
CA ARG A 174 -3.90 12.65 2.44
C ARG A 174 -2.64 12.50 1.55
N GLY A 175 -2.71 11.68 0.51
CA GLY A 175 -1.66 11.62 -0.52
C GLY A 175 -1.62 12.93 -1.33
N ILE A 176 -0.42 13.33 -1.74
CA ILE A 176 -0.18 14.44 -2.67
C ILE A 176 0.48 13.86 -3.91
N LEU A 177 0.00 14.26 -5.08
CA LEU A 177 0.61 13.93 -6.37
C LEU A 177 1.25 15.20 -6.95
N PHE A 178 2.54 15.11 -7.24
CA PHE A 178 3.32 16.13 -7.94
C PHE A 178 3.43 15.71 -9.41
N VAL A 179 2.88 16.52 -10.30
CA VAL A 179 2.98 16.31 -11.75
C VAL A 179 4.05 17.24 -12.29
N VAL A 180 5.12 16.64 -12.79
CA VAL A 180 6.32 17.34 -13.27
C VAL A 180 6.34 17.32 -14.79
N PRO A 181 6.33 18.46 -15.50
CA PRO A 181 6.53 18.49 -16.94
C PRO A 181 7.94 18.05 -17.27
N PHE A 182 8.08 17.02 -18.10
CA PHE A 182 9.38 16.39 -18.37
C PHE A 182 9.82 16.42 -19.83
N GLN A 183 8.97 16.92 -20.71
CA GLN A 183 9.17 16.94 -22.16
C GLN A 183 10.44 17.70 -22.60
N ASP A 184 10.75 18.84 -21.97
CA ASP A 184 11.89 19.67 -22.34
C ASP A 184 13.22 18.96 -22.00
N ILE A 185 13.28 18.29 -20.85
CA ILE A 185 14.41 17.47 -20.44
C ILE A 185 14.61 16.30 -21.41
N GLN A 186 13.52 15.62 -21.76
CA GLN A 186 13.60 14.50 -22.70
C GLN A 186 14.03 14.96 -24.11
N GLY A 187 13.51 16.08 -24.57
CA GLY A 187 13.91 16.68 -25.84
C GLY A 187 15.41 16.98 -25.87
N ALA A 188 15.91 17.65 -24.83
CA ALA A 188 17.34 18.00 -24.74
C ALA A 188 18.24 16.75 -24.72
N ILE A 189 17.88 15.72 -23.95
CA ILE A 189 18.64 14.46 -23.90
C ILE A 189 18.56 13.73 -25.24
N ARG A 190 17.39 13.66 -25.87
CA ARG A 190 17.20 13.03 -27.19
C ARG A 190 18.12 13.67 -28.25
N ASP A 191 18.21 14.99 -28.26
CA ASP A 191 18.84 15.75 -29.34
C ASP A 191 20.36 15.89 -29.16
N ARG A 192 20.88 15.81 -27.91
CA ARG A 192 22.28 16.15 -27.62
C ARG A 192 23.07 15.01 -26.94
N CYS A 193 22.42 14.01 -26.34
CA CYS A 193 23.10 12.92 -25.63
C CYS A 193 23.17 11.64 -26.48
N ASN A 194 24.07 10.73 -26.10
CA ASN A 194 24.17 9.44 -26.75
C ASN A 194 22.87 8.63 -26.61
N GLU A 195 22.42 8.06 -27.73
CA GLU A 195 21.13 7.36 -27.79
C GLU A 195 21.04 6.23 -26.78
N GLU A 196 22.06 5.40 -26.65
CA GLU A 196 22.08 4.25 -25.74
C GLU A 196 21.93 4.63 -24.26
N ASN A 197 22.35 5.84 -23.85
CA ASN A 197 22.32 6.33 -22.49
C ASN A 197 20.99 6.99 -22.11
N ARG A 198 20.09 7.27 -23.05
CA ARG A 198 18.88 8.09 -22.85
C ARG A 198 18.06 7.66 -21.64
N VAL A 199 17.73 6.37 -21.53
CA VAL A 199 16.86 5.88 -20.45
C VAL A 199 17.50 6.08 -19.08
N VAL A 200 18.80 5.87 -18.96
CA VAL A 200 19.54 6.07 -17.71
C VAL A 200 19.63 7.56 -17.38
N LEU A 201 19.86 8.42 -18.37
CA LEU A 201 19.89 9.88 -18.21
C LEU A 201 18.52 10.43 -17.79
N TYR A 202 17.40 9.97 -18.39
CA TYR A 202 16.07 10.34 -17.95
C TYR A 202 15.88 10.02 -16.48
N ARG A 203 16.24 8.82 -16.04
CA ARG A 203 16.09 8.41 -14.66
C ARG A 203 16.97 9.20 -13.70
N ARG A 204 18.17 9.59 -14.11
CA ARG A 204 19.05 10.47 -13.32
C ARG A 204 18.39 11.84 -13.08
N MET A 205 17.77 12.44 -14.12
CA MET A 205 17.05 13.70 -13.99
C MET A 205 15.78 13.53 -13.10
N MET A 206 15.01 12.45 -13.29
CA MET A 206 13.85 12.14 -12.44
C MET A 206 14.25 12.01 -10.96
N TYR A 207 15.38 11.39 -10.65
CA TYR A 207 15.84 11.24 -9.27
C TYR A 207 16.28 12.58 -8.66
N ARG A 208 16.96 13.46 -9.42
CA ARG A 208 17.32 14.81 -8.94
C ARG A 208 16.07 15.63 -8.60
N ILE A 209 15.12 15.68 -9.53
CA ILE A 209 13.86 16.40 -9.32
C ILE A 209 13.05 15.81 -8.17
N ALA A 210 12.93 14.48 -8.11
CA ALA A 210 12.22 13.82 -7.03
C ALA A 210 12.89 14.05 -5.68
N ALA A 211 14.21 14.08 -5.61
CA ALA A 211 14.94 14.37 -4.38
C ALA A 211 14.67 15.79 -3.88
N GLU A 212 14.63 16.77 -4.76
CA GLU A 212 14.29 18.16 -4.42
C GLU A 212 12.84 18.29 -3.94
N ILE A 213 11.89 17.61 -4.59
CA ILE A 213 10.49 17.57 -4.13
C ILE A 213 10.41 16.89 -2.76
N ALA A 214 11.13 15.78 -2.56
CA ALA A 214 11.14 15.05 -1.29
C ALA A 214 11.65 15.93 -0.14
N ASP A 215 12.72 16.67 -0.34
CA ASP A 215 13.27 17.60 0.65
C ASP A 215 12.26 18.68 1.01
N ARG A 216 11.69 19.37 0.02
CA ARG A 216 10.67 20.41 0.23
C ARG A 216 9.42 19.92 0.95
N GLN A 217 9.06 18.63 0.80
CA GLN A 217 7.88 18.01 1.41
C GLN A 217 8.18 17.27 2.72
N GLY A 218 9.43 17.22 3.15
CA GLY A 218 9.83 16.47 4.33
C GLY A 218 9.68 14.94 4.16
N SER A 219 9.81 14.43 2.93
CA SER A 219 9.86 13.01 2.64
C SER A 219 11.29 12.49 2.81
N LEU A 220 11.47 11.46 3.64
CA LEU A 220 12.80 10.97 4.04
C LEU A 220 13.44 10.00 3.04
N ALA A 221 12.64 9.50 2.08
CA ALA A 221 13.14 8.57 1.07
C ALA A 221 12.35 8.69 -0.24
N LEU A 222 13.00 8.34 -1.34
CA LEU A 222 12.35 8.04 -2.61
C LEU A 222 11.94 6.57 -2.63
N VAL A 223 10.83 6.28 -3.31
CA VAL A 223 10.37 4.91 -3.56
C VAL A 223 10.29 4.69 -5.06
N THR A 224 10.88 3.63 -5.52
CA THR A 224 10.88 3.26 -6.94
C THR A 224 10.50 1.78 -7.10
N SER A 225 10.14 1.41 -8.32
CA SER A 225 9.51 0.11 -8.62
C SER A 225 10.41 -0.81 -9.43
N GLU A 226 11.73 -0.64 -9.34
CA GLU A 226 12.66 -1.52 -10.03
C GLU A 226 12.60 -2.95 -9.47
N SER A 227 12.60 -3.91 -10.40
CA SER A 227 12.90 -5.33 -10.16
C SER A 227 14.17 -5.68 -10.91
N LEU A 228 15.16 -6.26 -10.22
CA LEU A 228 16.49 -6.47 -10.78
C LEU A 228 16.43 -7.37 -12.03
N GLY A 229 17.02 -6.89 -13.13
CA GLY A 229 17.10 -7.65 -14.38
C GLY A 229 15.79 -7.73 -15.19
N GLN A 230 14.70 -7.06 -14.76
CA GLN A 230 13.42 -7.11 -15.49
C GLN A 230 13.50 -6.42 -16.86
N VAL A 231 14.23 -5.31 -16.95
CA VAL A 231 14.53 -4.57 -18.21
C VAL A 231 15.96 -4.07 -18.23
N ALA A 232 16.44 -3.68 -19.40
CA ALA A 232 17.82 -3.23 -19.61
C ALA A 232 18.29 -2.10 -18.67
N SER A 233 17.40 -1.21 -18.24
CA SER A 233 17.72 -0.12 -17.31
C SER A 233 17.79 -0.57 -15.83
N GLN A 234 17.44 -1.81 -15.51
CA GLN A 234 17.35 -2.34 -14.14
C GLN A 234 18.47 -3.35 -13.83
N THR A 235 19.65 -3.14 -14.38
CA THR A 235 20.89 -3.86 -14.01
C THR A 235 21.52 -3.22 -12.77
N LEU A 236 22.43 -3.92 -12.09
CA LEU A 236 23.11 -3.37 -10.91
C LEU A 236 23.90 -2.11 -11.26
N GLU A 237 24.62 -2.11 -12.40
CA GLU A 237 25.41 -0.98 -12.87
C GLU A 237 24.52 0.25 -13.15
N ASN A 238 23.38 0.04 -13.83
CA ASN A 238 22.44 1.11 -14.14
C ASN A 238 21.76 1.65 -12.89
N LEU A 239 21.36 0.76 -11.95
CA LEU A 239 20.77 1.18 -10.68
C LEU A 239 21.77 1.99 -9.83
N ALA A 240 23.04 1.59 -9.80
CA ALA A 240 24.09 2.34 -9.13
C ALA A 240 24.30 3.71 -9.80
N ALA A 241 24.38 3.75 -11.15
CA ALA A 241 24.56 4.97 -11.92
C ALA A 241 23.37 5.95 -11.80
N VAL A 242 22.16 5.46 -11.57
CA VAL A 242 21.00 6.31 -11.30
C VAL A 242 20.98 6.79 -9.86
N SER A 243 21.32 5.93 -8.90
CA SER A 243 21.25 6.27 -7.48
C SER A 243 22.29 7.29 -7.03
N CYS A 244 23.46 7.35 -7.68
CA CYS A 244 24.56 8.22 -7.26
C CYS A 244 24.27 9.73 -7.43
N VAL A 245 23.17 10.13 -8.08
CA VAL A 245 22.82 11.55 -8.29
C VAL A 245 22.09 12.18 -7.11
N THR A 246 21.73 11.40 -6.09
CA THR A 246 21.04 11.88 -4.90
C THR A 246 21.61 11.26 -3.64
N SER A 247 21.60 12.01 -2.55
CA SER A 247 21.89 11.52 -1.19
C SER A 247 20.63 11.01 -0.45
N VAL A 248 19.45 11.26 -1.00
CA VAL A 248 18.19 10.77 -0.43
C VAL A 248 18.14 9.25 -0.55
N SER A 249 17.75 8.57 0.52
CA SER A 249 17.60 7.11 0.52
C SER A 249 16.60 6.67 -0.55
N VAL A 250 16.92 5.60 -1.29
CA VAL A 250 16.05 5.06 -2.34
C VAL A 250 15.60 3.65 -1.96
N PHE A 251 14.32 3.50 -1.66
CA PHE A 251 13.70 2.21 -1.38
C PHE A 251 13.17 1.56 -2.66
N ARG A 252 13.47 0.27 -2.81
CA ARG A 252 13.07 -0.55 -3.95
C ARG A 252 12.32 -1.78 -3.46
N PRO A 253 11.03 -1.66 -3.07
CA PRO A 253 10.29 -2.76 -2.47
C PRO A 253 10.20 -4.02 -3.34
N LEU A 254 10.30 -3.86 -4.66
CA LEU A 254 10.14 -4.95 -5.63
C LEU A 254 11.47 -5.53 -6.12
N ILE A 255 12.63 -5.10 -5.62
CA ILE A 255 13.93 -5.39 -6.23
C ILE A 255 14.20 -6.89 -6.43
N GLY A 256 13.74 -7.75 -5.54
CA GLY A 256 13.89 -9.20 -5.59
C GLY A 256 12.61 -9.96 -5.96
N MET A 257 11.55 -9.26 -6.38
CA MET A 257 10.28 -9.90 -6.71
C MET A 257 10.21 -10.27 -8.20
N ASN A 258 9.61 -11.43 -8.49
CA ASN A 258 9.28 -11.81 -9.86
C ASN A 258 7.99 -11.12 -10.34
N LYS A 259 7.78 -11.10 -11.66
CA LYS A 259 6.65 -10.38 -12.28
C LYS A 259 5.30 -10.94 -11.87
N GLU A 260 5.18 -12.25 -11.70
CA GLU A 260 3.92 -12.91 -11.31
C GLU A 260 3.48 -12.50 -9.91
N SER A 261 4.42 -12.41 -8.97
CA SER A 261 4.15 -11.95 -7.60
C SER A 261 3.69 -10.49 -7.55
N ILE A 262 4.29 -9.63 -8.39
CA ILE A 262 3.90 -8.23 -8.52
C ILE A 262 2.49 -8.11 -9.13
N ILE A 263 2.19 -8.89 -10.19
CA ILE A 263 0.86 -8.93 -10.80
C ILE A 263 -0.20 -9.42 -9.80
N SER A 264 0.09 -10.48 -9.04
CA SER A 264 -0.81 -10.98 -7.99
C SER A 264 -1.14 -9.90 -6.97
N ARG A 265 -0.12 -9.16 -6.50
CA ARG A 265 -0.32 -8.05 -5.58
C ARG A 265 -1.10 -6.90 -6.20
N ALA A 266 -0.84 -6.56 -7.47
CA ALA A 266 -1.59 -5.51 -8.17
C ALA A 266 -3.09 -5.85 -8.29
N LYS A 267 -3.44 -7.13 -8.50
CA LYS A 267 -4.82 -7.61 -8.50
C LYS A 267 -5.45 -7.51 -7.12
N GLU A 268 -4.75 -7.91 -6.07
CA GLU A 268 -5.21 -7.84 -4.68
C GLU A 268 -5.56 -6.41 -4.26
N ILE A 269 -4.76 -5.42 -4.66
CA ILE A 269 -4.99 -4.00 -4.33
C ILE A 269 -5.86 -3.26 -5.36
N GLY A 270 -6.37 -3.95 -6.37
CA GLY A 270 -7.29 -3.39 -7.37
C GLY A 270 -6.66 -2.42 -8.38
N THR A 271 -5.31 -2.39 -8.51
CA THR A 271 -4.63 -1.50 -9.47
C THR A 271 -4.37 -2.14 -10.83
N TYR A 272 -4.44 -3.47 -10.92
CA TYR A 272 -4.09 -4.22 -12.12
C TYR A 272 -4.86 -3.78 -13.37
N GLU A 273 -6.19 -3.74 -13.30
CA GLU A 273 -7.05 -3.43 -14.44
C GLU A 273 -6.79 -2.02 -15.02
N VAL A 274 -6.49 -1.06 -14.16
CA VAL A 274 -6.09 0.28 -14.61
C VAL A 274 -4.70 0.25 -15.24
N SER A 275 -3.78 -0.50 -14.65
CA SER A 275 -2.38 -0.56 -15.10
C SER A 275 -2.19 -1.21 -16.46
N ILE A 276 -3.04 -2.17 -16.85
CA ILE A 276 -2.94 -2.87 -18.15
C ILE A 276 -3.58 -2.13 -19.32
N VAL A 277 -4.32 -1.04 -19.08
CA VAL A 277 -4.85 -0.22 -20.17
C VAL A 277 -3.68 0.25 -21.04
N PRO A 278 -3.70 -0.01 -22.35
CA PRO A 278 -2.58 0.35 -23.23
C PRO A 278 -2.37 1.87 -23.26
N GLN A 279 -1.21 2.30 -22.77
CA GLN A 279 -0.74 3.68 -22.85
C GLN A 279 0.79 3.67 -22.90
N PRO A 280 1.44 4.46 -23.75
CA PRO A 280 2.87 4.60 -23.74
C PRO A 280 3.34 5.19 -22.40
N ASP A 281 4.43 4.64 -21.86
CA ASP A 281 5.06 5.17 -20.65
C ASP A 281 6.05 6.29 -21.01
N CYS A 282 6.30 7.18 -20.07
CA CYS A 282 7.19 8.32 -20.25
C CYS A 282 8.59 7.89 -20.73
N CYS A 283 9.15 6.83 -20.19
CA CYS A 283 10.46 6.33 -20.59
C CYS A 283 10.46 5.66 -22.00
N SER A 284 9.31 5.33 -22.55
CA SER A 284 9.20 4.59 -23.81
C SER A 284 9.12 5.49 -25.06
N VAL A 285 8.91 6.81 -24.89
CA VAL A 285 8.68 7.74 -26.01
C VAL A 285 9.86 7.79 -26.98
N PHE A 286 11.08 7.80 -26.44
CA PHE A 286 12.32 7.86 -27.22
C PHE A 286 13.27 6.72 -26.86
N MET A 287 12.72 5.49 -26.82
CA MET A 287 13.51 4.30 -26.51
C MET A 287 14.64 4.12 -27.54
N PRO A 288 15.88 3.92 -27.08
CA PRO A 288 16.98 3.56 -27.93
C PRO A 288 16.79 2.16 -28.51
N LYS A 289 17.34 1.91 -29.72
CA LYS A 289 17.35 0.57 -30.30
C LYS A 289 18.14 -0.42 -29.45
N ASN A 290 19.25 0.04 -28.89
CA ASN A 290 20.13 -0.77 -28.03
C ASN A 290 20.41 0.00 -26.73
N PRO A 291 19.55 -0.12 -25.70
CA PRO A 291 19.78 0.56 -24.42
C PRO A 291 21.01 -0.02 -23.71
N VAL A 292 21.81 0.86 -23.11
CA VAL A 292 22.99 0.43 -22.33
C VAL A 292 22.55 -0.39 -21.12
N THR A 293 23.22 -1.53 -20.91
CA THR A 293 22.99 -2.41 -19.75
C THR A 293 24.07 -2.29 -18.68
N ARG A 294 25.20 -1.68 -19.00
CA ARG A 294 26.35 -1.48 -18.09
C ARG A 294 26.86 -0.06 -18.20
N SER A 295 26.08 0.88 -17.70
CA SER A 295 26.45 2.30 -17.70
C SER A 295 27.68 2.56 -16.86
N LYS A 296 28.54 3.45 -17.35
CA LYS A 296 29.68 3.99 -16.60
C LYS A 296 29.41 5.45 -16.28
N ILE A 297 29.45 5.82 -15.01
CA ILE A 297 29.13 7.15 -14.50
C ILE A 297 29.88 8.26 -15.28
N PRO A 298 31.20 8.18 -15.57
CA PRO A 298 31.89 9.25 -16.29
C PRO A 298 31.35 9.50 -17.71
N PHE A 299 30.79 8.49 -18.37
CA PHE A 299 30.19 8.68 -19.70
C PHE A 299 28.83 9.37 -19.62
N LEU A 300 28.04 9.04 -18.59
CA LEU A 300 26.76 9.70 -18.32
C LEU A 300 26.96 11.17 -17.95
N GLU A 301 27.96 11.48 -17.12
CA GLU A 301 28.31 12.85 -16.73
C GLU A 301 28.76 13.69 -17.95
N ARG A 302 29.60 13.14 -18.86
CA ARG A 302 29.92 13.80 -20.12
C ARG A 302 28.70 14.05 -21.01
N ASP A 303 27.72 13.15 -21.01
CA ASP A 303 26.47 13.38 -21.73
C ASP A 303 25.65 14.49 -21.07
N GLU A 304 25.59 14.52 -19.75
CA GLU A 304 24.89 15.57 -18.97
C GLU A 304 25.51 16.96 -19.21
N GLU A 305 26.83 17.07 -19.37
CA GLU A 305 27.54 18.32 -19.69
C GLU A 305 27.11 18.94 -21.03
N LYS A 306 26.52 18.13 -21.96
CA LYS A 306 26.06 18.63 -23.27
C LYS A 306 24.73 19.40 -23.20
N ILE A 307 24.06 19.35 -22.06
CA ILE A 307 22.73 19.96 -21.82
C ILE A 307 22.77 20.84 -20.58
N PRO A 308 21.99 21.90 -20.51
CA PRO A 308 21.83 22.71 -19.29
C PRO A 308 20.89 22.02 -18.28
N TRP A 309 21.30 20.82 -17.83
CA TRP A 309 20.40 19.96 -17.04
C TRP A 309 19.90 20.60 -15.74
N LYS A 310 20.72 21.45 -15.08
CA LYS A 310 20.31 22.14 -13.84
C LYS A 310 19.17 23.09 -14.13
N GLU A 311 19.31 23.96 -15.11
CA GLU A 311 18.29 24.92 -15.54
C GLU A 311 17.00 24.21 -15.96
N LEU A 312 17.13 23.12 -16.74
CA LEU A 312 15.98 22.30 -17.16
C LEU A 312 15.26 21.65 -15.96
N CYS A 313 15.98 21.18 -14.95
CA CYS A 313 15.38 20.64 -13.72
C CYS A 313 14.70 21.75 -12.91
N ASP A 314 15.32 22.92 -12.76
CA ASP A 314 14.76 24.07 -12.03
C ASP A 314 13.49 24.59 -12.72
N ASP A 315 13.49 24.67 -14.05
CA ASP A 315 12.32 25.04 -14.84
C ASP A 315 11.17 24.03 -14.68
N ALA A 316 11.47 22.75 -14.67
CA ALA A 316 10.48 21.71 -14.43
C ALA A 316 9.91 21.79 -13.02
N LEU A 317 10.76 22.02 -12.01
CA LEU A 317 10.35 22.22 -10.62
C LEU A 317 9.48 23.46 -10.40
N ALA A 318 9.75 24.54 -11.16
CA ALA A 318 8.93 25.77 -11.09
C ALA A 318 7.52 25.60 -11.68
N LYS A 319 7.33 24.60 -12.55
CA LYS A 319 6.05 24.31 -13.24
C LYS A 319 5.33 23.09 -12.67
N VAL A 320 5.71 22.59 -11.50
CA VAL A 320 5.07 21.40 -10.88
C VAL A 320 3.62 21.72 -10.53
N GLU A 321 2.70 20.90 -11.03
CA GLU A 321 1.32 20.88 -10.58
C GLU A 321 1.20 20.04 -9.31
N ILE A 322 0.51 20.55 -8.29
CA ILE A 322 0.32 19.88 -7.00
C ILE A 322 -1.14 19.51 -6.82
N ILE A 323 -1.43 18.23 -6.70
CA ILE A 323 -2.79 17.71 -6.59
C ILE A 323 -2.94 16.99 -5.25
N LYS A 324 -3.91 17.38 -4.44
CA LYS A 324 -4.33 16.60 -3.28
C LYS A 324 -5.18 15.43 -3.77
N VAL A 325 -4.71 14.21 -3.51
CA VAL A 325 -5.38 13.01 -4.05
C VAL A 325 -6.77 12.78 -3.43
N ASP A 326 -7.01 13.30 -2.24
CA ASP A 326 -8.34 13.24 -1.61
C ASP A 326 -9.38 14.09 -2.36
N ASP A 327 -8.96 15.07 -3.16
CA ASP A 327 -9.84 15.97 -3.92
C ASP A 327 -10.19 15.40 -5.31
N LEU A 328 -9.63 14.23 -5.69
CA LEU A 328 -9.92 13.50 -6.92
C LEU A 328 -11.15 12.58 -6.71
#